data_718126b2eb8a11eaa7220106d68561e1
#
_entry.id   718126b2eb8a11eaa7220106d68561e1
#
_cell.length_a   1.000
_cell.length_b   1.000
_cell.length_c   1.000
_cell.angle_alpha   90.00
_cell.angle_beta   90.00
_cell.angle_gamma   90.00
#
_symmetry.space_group_name_H-M   'P 1'
#
loop_
_entity.id
_entity.type
_entity.pdbx_description
1 polymer ?
#
loop_
_entity_poly.entity_id
_entity_poly.type
_entity_poly.pdbx_seq_one_letter_code
_entity_poly.pdbx_strand_id
1 'polypeptide(L)'
;MSDVFENPMQDPALELKVTMLNINAGHNEELMNNCHVLWEYAEYVARVRKYAAEMSLHEAVELAITECINEGILTEFLQHNRAEVYKVSIFEYDKEKEEKKLRKAERECGREEGRMEERKSLLALIAKMSAGGDADKIIRLEDPEVMNAMQKKYEIR
;
A
#
# COMPACT_ATOMS: atom_id res chain seq x y z
N MET A 1 -15.09 8.87 5.46
CA MET A 1 -14.68 8.05 6.62
C MET A 1 -15.70 6.98 6.99
N SER A 2 -16.99 7.16 6.72
CA SER A 2 -18.03 6.13 6.92
C SER A 2 -17.71 4.80 6.24
N ASP A 3 -17.05 4.84 5.08
CA ASP A 3 -16.70 3.65 4.27
C ASP A 3 -15.57 2.78 4.88
N VAL A 4 -14.95 3.24 5.96
CA VAL A 4 -13.85 2.54 6.65
C VAL A 4 -14.36 1.72 7.85
N PHE A 5 -15.63 1.89 8.23
CA PHE A 5 -16.23 1.13 9.34
C PHE A 5 -16.79 -0.20 8.83
N GLU A 6 -16.65 -1.26 9.64
CA GLU A 6 -17.21 -2.58 9.35
C GLU A 6 -18.74 -2.55 9.12
N ASN A 7 -19.43 -1.60 9.74
CA ASN A 7 -20.86 -1.37 9.57
C ASN A 7 -21.09 0.09 9.14
N PRO A 8 -21.01 0.42 7.85
CA PRO A 8 -21.24 1.77 7.36
C PRO A 8 -22.71 2.19 7.59
N MET A 9 -22.92 3.35 8.21
CA MET A 9 -24.25 3.92 8.38
C MET A 9 -24.66 4.69 7.12
N GLN A 10 -25.91 4.50 6.68
CA GLN A 10 -26.44 5.21 5.50
C GLN A 10 -26.62 6.71 5.73
N ASP A 11 -26.84 7.13 6.98
CA ASP A 11 -27.00 8.54 7.38
C ASP A 11 -26.19 8.81 8.67
N PRO A 12 -24.87 9.05 8.56
CA PRO A 12 -24.03 9.31 9.72
C PRO A 12 -24.30 10.72 10.27
N ALA A 13 -24.44 10.85 11.58
CA ALA A 13 -24.61 12.14 12.26
C ALA A 13 -23.42 13.09 12.08
N LEU A 14 -22.24 12.57 11.76
CA LEU A 14 -21.02 13.32 11.43
C LEU A 14 -20.25 12.59 10.33
N GLU A 15 -19.97 13.28 9.23
CA GLU A 15 -19.08 12.78 8.18
C GLU A 15 -17.86 13.68 8.03
N LEU A 16 -16.66 13.09 8.11
CA LEU A 16 -15.40 13.78 7.90
C LEU A 16 -14.81 13.38 6.53
N LYS A 17 -14.72 14.34 5.62
CA LYS A 17 -14.04 14.16 4.34
C LYS A 17 -12.57 14.51 4.49
N VAL A 18 -11.68 13.52 4.30
CA VAL A 18 -10.23 13.72 4.37
C VAL A 18 -9.64 13.53 2.97
N THR A 19 -8.85 14.50 2.52
CA THR A 19 -8.08 14.42 1.28
C THR A 19 -6.62 14.14 1.64
N MET A 20 -6.10 13.01 1.20
CA MET A 20 -4.68 12.68 1.32
C MET A 20 -3.94 13.13 0.07
N LEU A 21 -2.90 13.95 0.26
CA LEU A 21 -2.06 14.44 -0.84
C LEU A 21 -0.70 13.73 -0.79
N ASN A 22 -0.25 13.23 -1.93
CA ASN A 22 1.08 12.68 -2.06
C ASN A 22 2.08 13.82 -2.27
N ILE A 23 2.96 14.06 -1.30
CA ILE A 23 3.99 15.11 -1.31
C ILE A 23 5.37 14.60 -1.74
N ASN A 24 5.48 13.37 -2.22
CA ASN A 24 6.76 12.90 -2.76
C ASN A 24 7.12 13.62 -4.05
N ALA A 25 8.40 13.70 -4.37
CA ALA A 25 8.90 14.30 -5.60
C ALA A 25 8.18 13.75 -6.85
N GLY A 26 7.78 14.62 -7.76
CA GLY A 26 7.03 14.27 -8.97
C GLY A 26 5.52 14.12 -8.79
N HIS A 27 4.98 14.45 -7.61
CA HIS A 27 3.53 14.43 -7.34
C HIS A 27 3.03 15.80 -6.91
N ASN A 28 1.74 16.10 -7.21
CA ASN A 28 1.06 17.35 -6.82
C ASN A 28 1.87 18.62 -7.14
N GLU A 29 2.32 18.76 -8.38
CA GLU A 29 3.18 19.86 -8.84
C GLU A 29 2.61 21.25 -8.51
N GLU A 30 1.30 21.43 -8.61
CA GLU A 30 0.64 22.70 -8.28
C GLU A 30 0.85 23.06 -6.79
N LEU A 31 0.70 22.09 -5.88
CA LEU A 31 0.96 22.27 -4.45
C LEU A 31 2.43 22.59 -4.18
N MET A 32 3.34 21.88 -4.84
CA MET A 32 4.77 22.08 -4.69
C MET A 32 5.22 23.46 -5.20
N ASN A 33 4.65 23.93 -6.31
CA ASN A 33 4.93 25.25 -6.84
C ASN A 33 4.39 26.38 -5.94
N ASN A 34 3.29 26.16 -5.25
CA ASN A 34 2.69 27.13 -4.33
C ASN A 34 3.30 27.10 -2.93
N CYS A 35 3.99 26.02 -2.55
CA CYS A 35 4.63 25.87 -1.25
C CYS A 35 6.07 25.38 -1.40
N HIS A 36 6.99 26.32 -1.57
CA HIS A 36 8.41 26.03 -1.81
C HIS A 36 9.04 25.17 -0.70
N VAL A 37 8.72 25.45 0.55
CA VAL A 37 9.23 24.68 1.70
C VAL A 37 8.81 23.20 1.62
N LEU A 38 7.61 22.92 1.09
CA LEU A 38 7.13 21.56 0.92
C LEU A 38 7.90 20.84 -0.21
N TRP A 39 8.21 21.56 -1.27
CA TRP A 39 9.09 21.07 -2.34
C TRP A 39 10.50 20.75 -1.80
N GLU A 40 11.10 21.67 -1.03
CA GLU A 40 12.41 21.45 -0.41
C GLU A 40 12.41 20.22 0.52
N TYR A 41 11.35 20.04 1.29
CA TYR A 41 11.18 18.84 2.12
C TYR A 41 11.09 17.56 1.28
N ALA A 42 10.33 17.58 0.20
CA ALA A 42 10.21 16.44 -0.72
C ALA A 42 11.57 16.05 -1.34
N GLU A 43 12.37 17.05 -1.74
CA GLU A 43 13.73 16.86 -2.25
C GLU A 43 14.67 16.24 -1.20
N TYR A 44 14.63 16.74 0.03
CA TYR A 44 15.41 16.17 1.12
C TYR A 44 15.05 14.68 1.35
N VAL A 45 13.77 14.36 1.46
CA VAL A 45 13.31 12.98 1.67
C VAL A 45 13.67 12.06 0.50
N ALA A 46 13.57 12.57 -0.74
CA ALA A 46 13.96 11.82 -1.94
C ALA A 46 15.46 11.46 -1.93
N ARG A 47 16.32 12.38 -1.48
CA ARG A 47 17.77 12.14 -1.34
C ARG A 47 18.08 11.11 -0.27
N VAL A 48 17.47 11.22 0.90
CA VAL A 48 17.62 10.22 1.97
C VAL A 48 17.27 8.82 1.45
N ARG A 49 16.13 8.69 0.75
CA ARG A 49 15.71 7.40 0.17
C ARG A 49 16.66 6.87 -0.89
N LYS A 50 17.16 7.74 -1.75
CA LYS A 50 18.14 7.39 -2.78
C LYS A 50 19.42 6.84 -2.16
N TYR A 51 20.00 7.55 -1.21
CA TYR A 51 21.25 7.14 -0.57
C TYR A 51 21.07 5.92 0.34
N ALA A 52 19.96 5.79 1.02
CA ALA A 52 19.66 4.62 1.85
C ALA A 52 19.50 3.30 1.05
N ALA A 53 19.41 3.37 -0.27
CA ALA A 53 19.47 2.19 -1.13
C ALA A 53 20.91 1.67 -1.37
N GLU A 54 21.92 2.53 -1.20
CA GLU A 54 23.32 2.26 -1.55
C GLU A 54 24.25 2.22 -0.33
N MET A 55 23.86 2.87 0.77
CA MET A 55 24.68 2.97 2.00
C MET A 55 23.83 2.80 3.25
N SER A 56 24.47 2.85 4.43
CA SER A 56 23.72 2.79 5.70
C SER A 56 22.81 4.01 5.86
N LEU A 57 21.67 3.82 6.56
CA LEU A 57 20.72 4.90 6.77
C LEU A 57 21.33 6.10 7.48
N HIS A 58 22.25 5.87 8.42
CA HIS A 58 22.97 6.92 9.12
C HIS A 58 23.80 7.78 8.16
N GLU A 59 24.58 7.16 7.29
CA GLU A 59 25.39 7.85 6.28
C GLU A 59 24.49 8.56 5.25
N ALA A 60 23.41 7.93 4.83
CA ALA A 60 22.46 8.49 3.88
C ALA A 60 21.81 9.78 4.38
N VAL A 61 21.38 9.81 5.65
CA VAL A 61 20.78 11.00 6.28
C VAL A 61 21.82 12.11 6.43
N GLU A 62 23.02 11.81 6.91
CA GLU A 62 24.09 12.80 7.06
C GLU A 62 24.52 13.40 5.72
N LEU A 63 24.64 12.58 4.69
CA LEU A 63 24.97 13.03 3.34
C LEU A 63 23.86 13.93 2.77
N ALA A 64 22.61 13.50 2.86
CA ALA A 64 21.46 14.26 2.38
C ALA A 64 21.35 15.63 3.07
N ILE A 65 21.52 15.69 4.41
CA ILE A 65 21.51 16.95 5.16
C ILE A 65 22.63 17.88 4.65
N THR A 66 23.83 17.34 4.48
CA THR A 66 25.00 18.12 4.07
C THR A 66 24.83 18.70 2.65
N GLU A 67 24.35 17.88 1.71
CA GLU A 67 24.10 18.32 0.34
C GLU A 67 22.96 19.35 0.26
N CYS A 68 21.85 19.11 0.96
CA CYS A 68 20.74 20.06 1.00
C CYS A 68 21.18 21.42 1.53
N ILE A 69 21.98 21.48 2.60
CA ILE A 69 22.53 22.72 3.13
C ILE A 69 23.41 23.43 2.07
N ASN A 70 24.27 22.70 1.37
CA ASN A 70 25.18 23.26 0.36
C ASN A 70 24.42 23.80 -0.87
N GLU A 71 23.30 23.22 -1.21
CA GLU A 71 22.46 23.62 -2.35
C GLU A 71 21.38 24.65 -2.00
N GLY A 72 21.30 25.07 -0.74
CA GLY A 72 20.31 26.06 -0.31
C GLY A 72 18.94 25.48 0.02
N ILE A 73 18.79 24.15 0.10
CA ILE A 73 17.53 23.45 0.37
C ILE A 73 17.36 23.31 1.88
N LEU A 74 16.27 23.86 2.44
CA LEU A 74 15.97 23.86 3.88
C LEU A 74 17.16 24.32 4.78
N THR A 75 18.04 25.16 4.27
CA THR A 75 19.34 25.45 4.89
C THR A 75 19.24 25.90 6.33
N GLU A 76 18.44 26.93 6.63
CA GLU A 76 18.29 27.44 7.99
C GLU A 76 17.73 26.39 8.93
N PHE A 77 16.71 25.66 8.47
CA PHE A 77 16.07 24.61 9.26
C PHE A 77 17.03 23.45 9.57
N LEU A 78 17.74 22.95 8.56
CA LEU A 78 18.68 21.84 8.70
C LEU A 78 19.91 22.20 9.55
N GLN A 79 20.40 23.44 9.45
CA GLN A 79 21.52 23.92 10.28
C GLN A 79 21.14 24.01 11.76
N HIS A 80 19.97 24.58 12.07
CA HIS A 80 19.52 24.76 13.46
C HIS A 80 19.02 23.48 14.12
N ASN A 81 18.41 22.58 13.35
CA ASN A 81 17.73 21.39 13.88
C ASN A 81 18.40 20.07 13.45
N ARG A 82 19.66 20.10 13.03
CA ARG A 82 20.36 18.93 12.45
C ARG A 82 20.19 17.64 13.27
N ALA A 83 20.40 17.72 14.58
CA ALA A 83 20.33 16.54 15.45
C ALA A 83 18.90 15.97 15.59
N GLU A 84 17.91 16.84 15.55
CA GLU A 84 16.49 16.44 15.63
C GLU A 84 16.02 15.85 14.30
N VAL A 85 16.32 16.51 13.20
CA VAL A 85 16.04 16.04 11.84
C VAL A 85 16.66 14.66 11.61
N TYR A 86 17.90 14.48 12.04
CA TYR A 86 18.60 13.20 11.97
C TYR A 86 17.84 12.08 12.68
N LYS A 87 17.41 12.30 13.94
CA LYS A 87 16.66 11.31 14.72
C LYS A 87 15.29 11.00 14.10
N VAL A 88 14.57 12.03 13.68
CA VAL A 88 13.23 11.89 13.08
C VAL A 88 13.32 11.15 11.75
N SER A 89 14.29 11.49 10.89
CA SER A 89 14.47 10.85 9.59
C SER A 89 14.77 9.36 9.70
N ILE A 90 15.58 8.95 10.68
CA ILE A 90 15.86 7.54 10.93
C ILE A 90 14.58 6.82 11.40
N PHE A 91 13.85 7.41 12.35
CA PHE A 91 12.63 6.82 12.88
C PHE A 91 11.55 6.67 11.80
N GLU A 92 11.32 7.71 10.98
CA GLU A 92 10.33 7.67 9.90
C GLU A 92 10.69 6.63 8.84
N TYR A 93 11.95 6.54 8.45
CA TYR A 93 12.41 5.57 7.46
C TYR A 93 12.23 4.12 7.94
N ASP A 94 12.59 3.83 9.19
CA ASP A 94 12.41 2.50 9.77
C ASP A 94 10.92 2.13 9.87
N LYS A 95 10.08 3.06 10.30
CA LYS A 95 8.63 2.89 10.34
C LYS A 95 8.06 2.60 8.95
N GLU A 96 8.43 3.37 7.94
CA GLU A 96 7.98 3.17 6.55
C GLU A 96 8.40 1.80 6.01
N LYS A 97 9.62 1.36 6.33
CA LYS A 97 10.14 0.05 5.93
C LYS A 97 9.37 -1.10 6.58
N GLU A 98 9.07 -0.98 7.87
CA GLU A 98 8.28 -1.98 8.59
C GLU A 98 6.82 -2.03 8.08
N GLU A 99 6.19 -0.88 7.82
CA GLU A 99 4.85 -0.83 7.23
C GLU A 99 4.80 -1.48 5.84
N LYS A 100 5.82 -1.27 5.00
CA LYS A 100 5.90 -1.93 3.69
C LYS A 100 6.03 -3.45 3.81
N LYS A 101 6.82 -3.93 4.76
CA LYS A 101 6.94 -5.37 5.04
C LYS A 101 5.61 -5.95 5.50
N LEU A 102 4.93 -5.27 6.44
CA LEU A 102 3.64 -5.70 6.95
C LEU A 102 2.59 -5.80 5.84
N ARG A 103 2.43 -4.74 5.04
CA ARG A 103 1.51 -4.72 3.89
C ARG A 103 1.80 -5.81 2.86
N LYS A 104 3.09 -6.14 2.66
CA LYS A 104 3.48 -7.24 1.77
C LYS A 104 3.07 -8.59 2.36
N ALA A 105 3.32 -8.81 3.64
CA ALA A 105 2.94 -10.04 4.33
C ALA A 105 1.41 -10.22 4.36
N GLU A 106 0.64 -9.16 4.63
CA GLU A 106 -0.82 -9.18 4.58
C GLU A 106 -1.36 -9.54 3.18
N ARG A 107 -0.77 -8.99 2.12
CA ARG A 107 -1.15 -9.33 0.74
C ARG A 107 -0.83 -10.79 0.38
N GLU A 108 0.30 -11.30 0.83
CA GLU A 108 0.70 -12.70 0.62
C GLU A 108 -0.25 -13.62 1.37
N CYS A 109 -0.58 -13.32 2.64
CA CYS A 109 -1.55 -14.06 3.44
C CYS A 109 -2.93 -14.08 2.78
N GLY A 110 -3.47 -12.93 2.40
CA GLY A 110 -4.76 -12.84 1.71
C GLY A 110 -4.81 -13.59 0.37
N ARG A 111 -3.68 -13.65 -0.37
CA ARG A 111 -3.60 -14.48 -1.59
C ARG A 111 -3.61 -15.98 -1.30
N GLU A 112 -2.98 -16.40 -0.22
CA GLU A 112 -2.97 -17.81 0.19
C GLU A 112 -4.35 -18.24 0.70
N GLU A 113 -4.97 -17.39 1.52
CA GLU A 113 -6.35 -17.62 2.00
C GLU A 113 -7.33 -17.69 0.83
N GLY A 114 -7.31 -16.74 -0.10
CA GLY A 114 -8.15 -16.74 -1.29
C GLY A 114 -7.96 -17.99 -2.14
N ARG A 115 -6.70 -18.46 -2.34
CA ARG A 115 -6.45 -19.72 -3.06
C ARG A 115 -6.99 -20.94 -2.33
N MET A 116 -6.92 -20.94 -1.00
CA MET A 116 -7.46 -22.05 -0.21
C MET A 116 -8.97 -22.08 -0.24
N GLU A 117 -9.62 -20.93 -0.19
CA GLU A 117 -11.09 -20.82 -0.31
C GLU A 117 -11.57 -21.22 -1.70
N GLU A 118 -10.92 -20.74 -2.76
CA GLU A 118 -11.22 -21.11 -4.14
C GLU A 118 -11.07 -22.63 -4.35
N ARG A 119 -10.00 -23.22 -3.82
CA ARG A 119 -9.79 -24.68 -3.89
C ARG A 119 -10.89 -25.45 -3.14
N LYS A 120 -11.30 -25.00 -1.96
CA LYS A 120 -12.39 -25.61 -1.19
C LYS A 120 -13.72 -25.50 -1.95
N SER A 121 -14.00 -24.32 -2.50
CA SER A 121 -15.19 -24.06 -3.31
C SER A 121 -15.24 -24.96 -4.54
N LEU A 122 -14.12 -25.07 -5.25
CA LEU A 122 -14.01 -25.94 -6.44
C LEU A 122 -14.20 -27.43 -6.09
N LEU A 123 -13.60 -27.91 -5.02
CA LEU A 123 -13.78 -29.30 -4.57
C LEU A 123 -15.23 -29.60 -4.15
N ALA A 124 -15.88 -28.65 -3.48
CA ALA A 124 -17.27 -28.74 -3.12
C ALA A 124 -18.19 -28.78 -4.36
N LEU A 125 -17.89 -27.98 -5.38
CA LEU A 125 -18.58 -27.98 -6.66
C LEU A 125 -18.45 -29.34 -7.36
N ILE A 126 -17.23 -29.86 -7.49
CA ILE A 126 -16.95 -31.14 -8.11
C ILE A 126 -17.72 -32.27 -7.38
N ALA A 127 -17.72 -32.28 -6.05
CA ALA A 127 -18.46 -33.29 -5.26
C ALA A 127 -19.96 -33.21 -5.52
N LYS A 128 -20.54 -31.98 -5.54
CA LYS A 128 -21.97 -31.80 -5.84
C LYS A 128 -22.31 -32.17 -7.28
N MET A 129 -21.49 -31.85 -8.26
CA MET A 129 -21.65 -32.23 -9.67
C MET A 129 -21.63 -33.75 -9.85
N SER A 130 -20.69 -34.42 -9.17
CA SER A 130 -20.58 -35.90 -9.21
C SER A 130 -21.83 -36.56 -8.64
N ALA A 131 -22.36 -36.02 -7.53
CA ALA A 131 -23.60 -36.55 -6.92
C ALA A 131 -24.85 -36.18 -7.70
N GLY A 132 -24.86 -35.03 -8.38
CA GLY A 132 -26.01 -34.49 -9.13
C GLY A 132 -26.15 -34.95 -10.58
N GLY A 133 -25.25 -35.82 -11.05
CA GLY A 133 -25.30 -36.38 -12.40
C GLY A 133 -24.67 -35.53 -13.51
N ASP A 134 -23.93 -34.47 -13.16
CA ASP A 134 -23.19 -33.61 -14.12
C ASP A 134 -21.70 -33.97 -14.16
N ALA A 135 -21.30 -35.15 -13.84
CA ALA A 135 -19.91 -35.59 -13.79
C ALA A 135 -19.18 -35.43 -15.14
N ASP A 136 -19.89 -35.57 -16.25
CA ASP A 136 -19.39 -35.34 -17.62
C ASP A 136 -18.92 -33.89 -17.88
N LYS A 137 -19.47 -32.93 -17.16
CA LYS A 137 -19.15 -31.51 -17.30
C LYS A 137 -17.93 -31.06 -16.45
N ILE A 138 -17.44 -31.93 -15.55
CA ILE A 138 -16.26 -31.58 -14.70
C ILE A 138 -15.03 -31.24 -15.55
N ILE A 139 -14.81 -31.98 -16.64
CA ILE A 139 -13.69 -31.75 -17.56
C ILE A 139 -13.77 -30.37 -18.25
N ARG A 140 -14.97 -29.79 -18.31
CA ARG A 140 -15.22 -28.49 -18.95
C ARG A 140 -15.27 -27.32 -17.97
N LEU A 141 -14.93 -27.51 -16.71
CA LEU A 141 -14.87 -26.42 -15.71
C LEU A 141 -13.77 -25.39 -15.97
N GLU A 142 -12.85 -25.66 -16.90
CA GLU A 142 -11.90 -24.65 -17.40
C GLU A 142 -12.61 -23.52 -18.21
N ASP A 143 -13.78 -23.81 -18.75
CA ASP A 143 -14.62 -22.83 -19.45
C ASP A 143 -15.35 -21.96 -18.42
N PRO A 144 -15.11 -20.63 -18.41
CA PRO A 144 -15.75 -19.73 -17.45
C PRO A 144 -17.28 -19.73 -17.49
N GLU A 145 -17.88 -19.97 -18.67
CA GLU A 145 -19.34 -20.03 -18.81
C GLU A 145 -19.91 -21.29 -18.13
N VAL A 146 -19.24 -22.42 -18.34
CA VAL A 146 -19.61 -23.69 -17.71
C VAL A 146 -19.41 -23.61 -16.20
N MET A 147 -18.29 -23.05 -15.75
CA MET A 147 -18.00 -22.83 -14.34
C MET A 147 -19.11 -22.01 -13.66
N ASN A 148 -19.43 -20.85 -14.22
CA ASN A 148 -20.46 -19.95 -13.68
C ASN A 148 -21.84 -20.61 -13.66
N ALA A 149 -22.19 -21.34 -14.72
CA ALA A 149 -23.47 -22.06 -14.79
C ALA A 149 -23.57 -23.14 -13.72
N MET A 150 -22.48 -23.89 -13.45
CA MET A 150 -22.48 -24.95 -12.45
C MET A 150 -22.43 -24.38 -11.03
N GLN A 151 -21.65 -23.31 -10.77
CA GLN A 151 -21.65 -22.60 -9.48
C GLN A 151 -23.06 -22.09 -9.13
N LYS A 152 -23.76 -21.51 -10.11
CA LYS A 152 -25.14 -21.05 -9.93
C LYS A 152 -26.11 -22.18 -9.68
N LYS A 153 -25.97 -23.29 -10.42
CA LYS A 153 -26.85 -24.48 -10.28
C LYS A 153 -26.72 -25.13 -8.91
N TYR A 154 -25.50 -25.20 -8.37
CA TYR A 154 -25.21 -25.89 -7.11
C TYR A 154 -25.06 -24.95 -5.91
N GLU A 155 -25.38 -23.66 -6.10
CA GLU A 155 -25.33 -22.61 -5.06
C GLU A 155 -23.97 -22.56 -4.30
N ILE A 156 -22.88 -22.54 -5.06
CA ILE A 156 -21.53 -22.40 -4.54
C ILE A 156 -21.02 -21.02 -4.91
N ARG A 157 -20.51 -20.29 -3.91
CA ARG A 157 -19.83 -19.01 -4.09
C ARG A 157 -18.33 -19.19 -4.10
#